data_c40eaf5fa4cd35918098bcd5b3670563
#
_entry.id   c40eaf5fa4cd35918098bcd5b3670563
#
_cell.length_a   1.000
_cell.length_b   1.000
_cell.length_c   1.000
_cell.angle_alpha   90.00
_cell.angle_beta   90.00
_cell.angle_gamma   90.00
#
_symmetry.space_group_name_H-M   'P 1'
#
loop_
_entity.id
_entity.type
_entity.pdbx_description
1 polymer ?
#
loop_
_entity_poly.entity_id
_entity_poly.type
_entity_poly.pdbx_seq_one_letter_code
_entity_poly.pdbx_strand_id
1 'polypeptide(L)'
;DLAFQILSVEMVQSSGFVRIDLTDDLTIDILGTGLKTTGGKAIIPSQVIQTQLLALNLSSPTDDYKLRNVRFGAAAIPFTAESKFAESLNLSINFPDATVGGSAISPTAISLPKGSKTGTFDLSNANIFLGAVDTLTHNMLRVAVSPSISSSGNLVDFDSSDFVKLDIDPANIIIDYVDGYMGQKTWTVDVDDVEFDALAELGKGLTLTNPKMSIIVKNSFGIPILLELSLVAKDDKGASVDMQPPTMLFGYPTIAQAGTTVNSKFDIDKSNSKIVDALGLPPTKFAIAGKAYLNKDGFKGYNDFVSSKSSMSLSFEANMPLSIIAQDFSIRDTAELKETLKGLDIFDYLELKIKTTNGFPLEGSLDLYFADANGVILDSLVNTTLVASGIPDATGKVVTRTENMTSFLLDKETLKNIATETKYAQKLIFVTHFYTYNKGTQSVNIHTDNQLDIAIAFRAKLAGQ
;
A
#
# COMPACT_ATOMS: atom_id res chain seq x y z
N ASP A 1 -18.19 -47.40 19.53
CA ASP A 1 -18.11 -46.26 18.61
C ASP A 1 -17.56 -45.09 19.36
N LEU A 2 -16.44 -44.54 18.86
CA LEU A 2 -15.90 -43.28 19.31
C LEU A 2 -16.61 -42.19 18.50
N ALA A 3 -17.41 -41.35 19.17
CA ALA A 3 -18.01 -40.20 18.54
C ALA A 3 -17.23 -38.94 18.95
N PHE A 4 -16.74 -38.19 17.95
CA PHE A 4 -16.13 -36.93 18.16
C PHE A 4 -17.06 -35.83 17.68
N GLN A 5 -17.17 -34.78 18.46
CA GLN A 5 -17.86 -33.59 18.03
C GLN A 5 -16.87 -32.42 18.13
N ILE A 6 -16.47 -31.88 16.97
CA ILE A 6 -15.73 -30.63 16.91
C ILE A 6 -16.77 -29.53 16.83
N LEU A 7 -16.72 -28.61 17.79
CA LEU A 7 -17.70 -27.55 17.95
C LEU A 7 -17.17 -26.20 17.41
N SER A 8 -16.58 -26.08 16.33
CA SER A 8 -16.12 -24.90 15.60
C SER A 8 -14.66 -24.48 15.80
N VAL A 9 -14.04 -24.12 14.69
CA VAL A 9 -12.76 -23.42 14.65
C VAL A 9 -13.03 -22.03 14.05
N GLU A 10 -12.96 -20.98 14.86
CA GLU A 10 -13.06 -19.61 14.38
C GLU A 10 -11.67 -19.03 14.10
N MET A 11 -11.50 -18.45 12.89
CA MET A 11 -10.34 -17.64 12.58
C MET A 11 -10.66 -16.18 12.89
N VAL A 12 -10.07 -15.63 13.94
CA VAL A 12 -10.20 -14.21 14.27
C VAL A 12 -9.16 -13.42 13.49
N GLN A 13 -9.64 -12.50 12.67
CA GLN A 13 -8.82 -11.59 11.90
C GLN A 13 -8.21 -10.54 12.83
N SER A 14 -6.90 -10.64 13.12
CA SER A 14 -6.14 -9.55 13.72
C SER A 14 -5.19 -8.97 12.68
N SER A 15 -5.00 -7.66 12.73
CA SER A 15 -4.13 -6.91 11.83
C SER A 15 -2.71 -7.49 11.79
N GLY A 16 -2.39 -8.27 10.76
CA GLY A 16 -1.04 -8.69 10.43
C GLY A 16 -0.66 -10.14 10.71
N PHE A 17 -1.49 -10.95 11.39
CA PHE A 17 -1.20 -12.37 11.65
C PHE A 17 -2.47 -13.21 11.50
N VAL A 18 -2.34 -14.38 10.85
CA VAL A 18 -3.38 -15.39 10.90
C VAL A 18 -3.28 -16.07 12.28
N ARG A 19 -4.19 -15.76 13.17
CA ARG A 19 -4.35 -16.45 14.44
C ARG A 19 -5.40 -17.55 14.22
N ILE A 20 -5.01 -18.81 14.34
CA ILE A 20 -5.93 -19.92 14.46
C ILE A 20 -6.31 -19.99 15.93
N ASP A 21 -7.53 -19.57 16.25
CA ASP A 21 -8.08 -19.65 17.61
C ASP A 21 -8.96 -20.90 17.66
N LEU A 22 -8.46 -21.95 18.27
CA LEU A 22 -9.24 -23.16 18.55
C LEU A 22 -9.95 -22.93 19.89
N THR A 23 -11.13 -22.32 19.86
CA THR A 23 -11.88 -21.98 21.08
C THR A 23 -12.70 -23.13 21.63
N ASP A 24 -12.69 -24.28 20.97
CA ASP A 24 -13.54 -25.40 21.36
C ASP A 24 -12.75 -26.57 21.96
N ASP A 25 -13.26 -27.10 23.04
CA ASP A 25 -12.72 -28.26 23.72
C ASP A 25 -12.84 -29.52 22.82
N LEU A 26 -11.75 -30.24 22.61
CA LEU A 26 -11.78 -31.56 22.03
C LEU A 26 -12.15 -32.57 23.14
N THR A 27 -13.37 -33.05 23.12
CA THR A 27 -13.83 -34.09 24.04
C THR A 27 -13.74 -35.46 23.38
N ILE A 28 -12.95 -36.34 23.95
CA ILE A 28 -12.81 -37.72 23.50
C ILE A 28 -13.57 -38.63 24.48
N ASP A 29 -14.73 -39.14 24.08
CA ASP A 29 -15.46 -40.14 24.83
C ASP A 29 -15.07 -41.53 24.34
N ILE A 30 -14.43 -42.32 25.20
CA ILE A 30 -14.09 -43.72 24.89
C ILE A 30 -15.22 -44.58 25.45
N LEU A 31 -16.15 -44.98 24.58
CA LEU A 31 -17.20 -45.92 24.92
C LEU A 31 -16.77 -47.34 24.56
N GLY A 32 -16.71 -48.23 25.55
CA GLY A 32 -16.50 -49.65 25.31
C GLY A 32 -17.72 -50.27 24.69
N THR A 33 -17.71 -50.60 23.39
CA THR A 33 -18.83 -51.29 22.73
C THR A 33 -18.64 -52.79 22.84
N GLY A 34 -19.59 -53.48 23.46
CA GLY A 34 -19.64 -54.95 23.50
C GLY A 34 -20.28 -55.57 24.73
N LEU A 35 -20.34 -54.91 25.87
CA LEU A 35 -21.00 -55.39 27.08
C LEU A 35 -22.23 -54.53 27.37
N LYS A 36 -23.39 -55.05 27.10
CA LYS A 36 -24.67 -54.43 27.52
C LYS A 36 -24.98 -54.83 28.98
N THR A 37 -24.21 -54.33 29.92
CA THR A 37 -24.52 -54.45 31.35
C THR A 37 -24.71 -53.06 31.92
N THR A 38 -25.71 -52.95 32.80
CA THR A 38 -26.02 -51.67 33.48
C THR A 38 -25.07 -51.37 34.65
N GLY A 39 -24.19 -52.35 34.98
CA GLY A 39 -23.18 -52.28 36.02
C GLY A 39 -22.88 -53.64 36.59
N GLY A 40 -21.77 -53.74 37.34
CA GLY A 40 -21.36 -55.02 37.94
C GLY A 40 -20.02 -54.87 38.69
N LYS A 41 -19.53 -56.02 39.17
CA LYS A 41 -18.20 -56.14 39.77
C LYS A 41 -17.39 -57.17 38.98
N ALA A 42 -16.19 -56.86 38.63
CA ALA A 42 -15.27 -57.77 37.93
C ALA A 42 -13.82 -57.46 38.27
N ILE A 43 -12.93 -58.42 38.08
CA ILE A 43 -11.50 -58.20 37.95
C ILE A 43 -11.27 -57.88 36.49
N ILE A 44 -10.93 -56.62 36.19
CA ILE A 44 -10.64 -56.19 34.83
C ILE A 44 -9.19 -56.54 34.53
N PRO A 45 -8.86 -57.40 33.55
CA PRO A 45 -7.45 -57.76 33.26
C PRO A 45 -6.70 -56.58 32.65
N SER A 46 -5.37 -56.54 32.86
CA SER A 46 -4.53 -55.64 32.13
C SER A 46 -4.61 -55.92 30.63
N GLN A 47 -4.88 -54.89 29.84
CA GLN A 47 -5.05 -55.06 28.39
C GLN A 47 -4.71 -53.80 27.64
N VAL A 48 -4.25 -53.99 26.43
CA VAL A 48 -4.05 -52.91 25.44
C VAL A 48 -5.34 -52.79 24.63
N ILE A 49 -5.86 -51.61 24.54
CA ILE A 49 -7.01 -51.28 23.71
C ILE A 49 -6.52 -50.85 22.34
N GLN A 50 -7.25 -51.17 21.30
CA GLN A 50 -6.86 -50.82 19.94
C GLN A 50 -6.63 -49.30 19.81
N THR A 51 -5.51 -48.93 19.22
CA THR A 51 -5.20 -47.52 18.90
C THR A 51 -6.27 -46.94 18.00
N GLN A 52 -6.79 -45.80 18.39
CA GLN A 52 -7.70 -45.00 17.59
C GLN A 52 -6.92 -43.88 16.88
N LEU A 53 -7.10 -43.79 15.57
CA LEU A 53 -6.58 -42.68 14.78
C LEU A 53 -7.73 -41.72 14.50
N LEU A 54 -7.61 -40.52 15.05
CA LEU A 54 -8.58 -39.45 14.95
C LEU A 54 -8.14 -38.51 13.90
N ALA A 55 -9.03 -38.08 13.03
CA ALA A 55 -8.78 -37.06 12.01
C ALA A 55 -9.63 -35.82 12.31
N LEU A 56 -8.98 -34.76 12.74
CA LEU A 56 -9.61 -33.47 13.04
C LEU A 56 -9.61 -32.63 11.78
N ASN A 57 -10.80 -32.23 11.32
CA ASN A 57 -10.97 -31.36 10.18
C ASN A 57 -10.89 -29.88 10.64
N LEU A 58 -9.85 -29.19 10.22
CA LEU A 58 -9.59 -27.77 10.53
C LEU A 58 -10.18 -26.83 9.48
N SER A 59 -11.06 -27.30 8.59
CA SER A 59 -11.70 -26.45 7.58
C SER A 59 -12.70 -25.50 8.22
N SER A 60 -12.66 -24.24 7.81
CA SER A 60 -13.68 -23.26 8.16
C SER A 60 -14.91 -23.42 7.27
N PRO A 61 -16.13 -23.27 7.79
CA PRO A 61 -17.34 -23.26 6.97
C PRO A 61 -17.47 -21.95 6.13
N THR A 62 -16.75 -20.91 6.48
CA THR A 62 -16.85 -19.58 5.85
C THR A 62 -15.65 -19.23 4.97
N ASP A 63 -14.52 -19.89 5.16
CA ASP A 63 -13.28 -19.63 4.45
C ASP A 63 -12.86 -20.82 3.60
N ASP A 64 -12.37 -20.56 2.42
CA ASP A 64 -11.99 -21.59 1.42
C ASP A 64 -10.50 -21.97 1.45
N TYR A 65 -9.78 -21.61 2.52
CA TYR A 65 -8.37 -21.98 2.66
C TYR A 65 -8.16 -23.51 2.73
N LYS A 66 -7.01 -23.96 2.21
CA LYS A 66 -6.61 -25.37 2.13
C LYS A 66 -5.17 -25.51 2.57
N LEU A 67 -4.94 -25.69 3.87
CA LEU A 67 -3.61 -25.76 4.47
C LEU A 67 -3.02 -27.16 4.31
N ARG A 68 -1.72 -27.24 4.00
CA ARG A 68 -0.99 -28.50 3.89
C ARG A 68 0.08 -28.70 4.93
N ASN A 69 0.83 -27.65 5.26
CA ASN A 69 1.85 -27.70 6.29
C ASN A 69 1.70 -26.51 7.21
N VAL A 70 1.85 -26.76 8.51
CA VAL A 70 1.94 -25.73 9.53
C VAL A 70 3.19 -25.98 10.36
N ARG A 71 3.99 -24.96 10.60
CA ARG A 71 5.07 -24.98 11.58
C ARG A 71 4.69 -24.09 12.74
N PHE A 72 4.69 -24.67 13.93
CA PHE A 72 4.51 -23.93 15.15
C PHE A 72 5.84 -23.29 15.60
N GLY A 73 5.79 -22.08 16.16
CA GLY A 73 6.87 -21.50 16.95
C GLY A 73 6.80 -22.03 18.37
N ALA A 74 5.99 -21.41 19.22
CA ALA A 74 5.69 -21.93 20.56
C ALA A 74 4.30 -22.59 20.54
N ALA A 75 4.19 -23.79 21.06
CA ALA A 75 2.93 -24.54 21.12
C ALA A 75 2.94 -25.54 22.29
N ALA A 76 2.81 -25.03 23.50
CA ALA A 76 2.53 -25.82 24.70
C ALA A 76 1.00 -25.90 24.88
N ILE A 77 0.40 -26.98 24.42
CA ILE A 77 -1.07 -27.16 24.37
C ILE A 77 -1.54 -27.84 25.64
N PRO A 78 -2.27 -27.14 26.53
CA PRO A 78 -2.82 -27.74 27.74
C PRO A 78 -3.85 -28.83 27.43
N PHE A 79 -3.90 -29.83 28.29
CA PHE A 79 -4.96 -30.83 28.28
C PHE A 79 -5.47 -31.14 29.68
N THR A 80 -6.70 -31.59 29.75
CA THR A 80 -7.30 -32.20 30.95
C THR A 80 -7.86 -33.57 30.58
N ALA A 81 -7.34 -34.61 31.22
CA ALA A 81 -7.85 -35.96 31.09
C ALA A 81 -8.66 -36.34 32.34
N GLU A 82 -9.84 -36.94 32.18
CA GLU A 82 -10.70 -37.40 33.25
C GLU A 82 -11.12 -38.86 33.04
N SER A 83 -11.09 -39.66 34.11
CA SER A 83 -11.57 -41.03 34.11
C SER A 83 -12.48 -41.28 35.28
N LYS A 84 -13.63 -41.93 35.04
CA LYS A 84 -14.48 -42.51 36.09
C LYS A 84 -14.18 -43.96 36.32
N PHE A 85 -13.39 -44.62 35.46
CA PHE A 85 -13.07 -46.04 35.66
C PHE A 85 -12.36 -46.27 36.97
N ALA A 86 -12.71 -47.40 37.64
CA ALA A 86 -12.09 -47.79 38.89
C ALA A 86 -10.61 -48.23 38.70
N GLU A 87 -10.27 -48.81 37.54
CA GLU A 87 -8.91 -49.17 37.18
C GLU A 87 -8.14 -48.01 36.56
N SER A 88 -6.83 -48.01 36.71
CA SER A 88 -5.96 -46.99 36.09
C SER A 88 -5.84 -47.21 34.61
N LEU A 89 -5.99 -46.13 33.85
CA LEU A 89 -5.76 -46.07 32.41
C LEU A 89 -4.42 -45.45 32.12
N ASN A 90 -3.76 -45.94 31.09
CA ASN A 90 -2.62 -45.26 30.48
C ASN A 90 -2.99 -44.90 29.05
N LEU A 91 -2.95 -43.61 28.75
CA LEU A 91 -3.16 -43.08 27.41
C LEU A 91 -1.82 -42.70 26.79
N SER A 92 -1.52 -43.23 25.63
CA SER A 92 -0.38 -42.73 24.83
C SER A 92 -0.93 -41.92 23.67
N ILE A 93 -0.66 -40.63 23.68
CA ILE A 93 -1.12 -39.67 22.67
C ILE A 93 0.03 -39.35 21.73
N ASN A 94 -0.21 -39.52 20.44
CA ASN A 94 0.79 -39.25 19.41
C ASN A 94 0.19 -38.41 18.28
N PHE A 95 1.02 -37.56 17.70
CA PHE A 95 0.72 -36.77 16.50
C PHE A 95 1.55 -37.35 15.33
N PRO A 96 1.04 -38.31 14.57
CA PRO A 96 1.83 -39.09 13.63
C PRO A 96 2.40 -38.28 12.46
N ASP A 97 1.78 -37.12 12.16
CA ASP A 97 2.20 -36.22 11.08
C ASP A 97 3.06 -35.04 11.57
N ALA A 98 3.39 -35.02 12.87
CA ALA A 98 4.19 -33.98 13.48
C ALA A 98 5.66 -34.41 13.58
N THR A 99 6.57 -33.49 13.18
CA THR A 99 8.03 -33.72 13.26
C THR A 99 8.71 -32.50 13.84
N VAL A 100 9.78 -32.69 14.60
CA VAL A 100 10.70 -31.61 15.03
C VAL A 100 12.10 -31.93 14.47
N GLY A 101 12.66 -31.00 13.70
CA GLY A 101 13.95 -31.23 13.05
C GLY A 101 13.96 -32.46 12.09
N GLY A 102 12.80 -32.80 11.54
CA GLY A 102 12.65 -33.97 10.64
C GLY A 102 12.43 -35.31 11.38
N SER A 103 12.48 -35.34 12.71
CA SER A 103 12.24 -36.54 13.53
C SER A 103 10.81 -36.54 14.08
N ALA A 104 10.15 -37.71 14.11
CA ALA A 104 8.82 -37.85 14.71
C ALA A 104 8.84 -37.44 16.17
N ILE A 105 7.74 -36.84 16.63
CA ILE A 105 7.57 -36.47 18.04
C ILE A 105 7.26 -37.70 18.86
N SER A 106 7.90 -37.84 20.02
CA SER A 106 7.61 -38.95 20.93
C SER A 106 6.19 -38.87 21.50
N PRO A 107 5.47 -40.00 21.61
CA PRO A 107 4.15 -40.00 22.22
C PRO A 107 4.17 -39.47 23.66
N THR A 108 3.14 -38.72 24.02
CA THR A 108 2.92 -38.29 25.42
C THR A 108 2.18 -39.37 26.17
N ALA A 109 2.79 -39.89 27.24
CA ALA A 109 2.17 -40.89 28.12
C ALA A 109 1.42 -40.19 29.27
N ILE A 110 0.14 -40.53 29.43
CA ILE A 110 -0.73 -40.03 30.49
C ILE A 110 -1.18 -41.22 31.34
N SER A 111 -0.68 -41.32 32.57
CA SER A 111 -1.23 -42.27 33.54
C SER A 111 -2.42 -41.60 34.22
N LEU A 112 -3.60 -42.18 34.04
CA LEU A 112 -4.88 -41.62 34.44
C LEU A 112 -5.60 -42.58 35.40
N PRO A 113 -5.38 -42.44 36.73
CA PRO A 113 -6.21 -43.10 37.71
C PRO A 113 -7.63 -42.50 37.71
N LYS A 114 -8.57 -43.10 38.41
CA LYS A 114 -9.88 -42.50 38.63
C LYS A 114 -9.75 -41.06 39.14
N GLY A 115 -10.36 -40.10 38.42
CA GLY A 115 -10.26 -38.66 38.69
C GLY A 115 -9.77 -37.91 37.48
N SER A 116 -9.19 -36.73 37.72
CA SER A 116 -8.74 -35.83 36.68
C SER A 116 -7.22 -35.60 36.74
N LYS A 117 -6.61 -35.42 35.55
CA LYS A 117 -5.19 -35.11 35.40
C LYS A 117 -5.01 -34.05 34.32
N THR A 118 -4.20 -33.04 34.61
CA THR A 118 -3.80 -31.97 33.66
C THR A 118 -2.36 -32.15 33.19
N GLY A 119 -2.05 -31.63 32.04
CA GLY A 119 -0.70 -31.60 31.47
C GLY A 119 -0.63 -30.73 30.23
N THR A 120 0.47 -30.83 29.49
CA THR A 120 0.67 -30.11 28.25
C THR A 120 1.26 -31.05 27.20
N PHE A 121 0.83 -30.89 25.95
CA PHE A 121 1.51 -31.41 24.78
C PHE A 121 2.48 -30.32 24.28
N ASP A 122 3.76 -30.62 24.24
CA ASP A 122 4.75 -29.71 23.68
C ASP A 122 4.92 -30.01 22.18
N LEU A 123 4.34 -29.16 21.34
CA LEU A 123 4.48 -29.17 19.89
C LEU A 123 5.30 -27.98 19.39
N SER A 124 6.09 -27.35 20.26
CA SER A 124 6.93 -26.21 19.90
C SER A 124 7.93 -26.60 18.80
N ASN A 125 8.07 -25.75 17.79
CA ASN A 125 8.87 -25.97 16.59
C ASN A 125 8.47 -27.19 15.74
N ALA A 126 7.29 -27.78 15.98
CA ALA A 126 6.81 -28.89 15.18
C ALA A 126 6.37 -28.42 13.78
N ASN A 127 6.78 -29.21 12.79
CA ASN A 127 6.16 -29.17 11.47
C ASN A 127 5.07 -30.24 11.43
N ILE A 128 3.85 -29.83 11.11
CA ILE A 128 2.69 -30.69 11.04
C ILE A 128 2.18 -30.73 9.61
N PHE A 129 2.14 -31.93 9.04
CA PHE A 129 1.54 -32.14 7.74
C PHE A 129 0.02 -32.31 7.90
N LEU A 130 -0.76 -31.40 7.31
CA LEU A 130 -2.22 -31.40 7.31
C LEU A 130 -2.82 -32.02 6.04
N GLY A 131 -1.97 -32.60 5.22
CA GLY A 131 -2.35 -33.28 4.00
C GLY A 131 -2.86 -34.68 4.30
N ALA A 132 -3.59 -35.20 3.40
CA ALA A 132 -4.44 -36.34 3.55
C ALA A 132 -3.83 -37.67 3.92
N VAL A 133 -4.73 -38.37 4.46
CA VAL A 133 -4.90 -39.80 4.23
C VAL A 133 -6.19 -39.96 3.43
N ASP A 134 -6.13 -40.71 2.40
CA ASP A 134 -7.23 -41.04 1.48
C ASP A 134 -7.67 -39.90 0.53
N THR A 135 -8.83 -39.32 0.74
CA THR A 135 -9.44 -38.39 -0.22
C THR A 135 -9.28 -36.91 0.13
N LEU A 136 -8.96 -36.60 1.39
CA LEU A 136 -8.80 -35.21 1.86
C LEU A 136 -7.32 -34.84 1.91
N THR A 137 -6.94 -33.84 1.15
CA THR A 137 -5.54 -33.47 0.91
C THR A 137 -5.09 -32.22 1.66
N HIS A 138 -5.90 -31.73 2.61
CA HIS A 138 -5.64 -30.48 3.33
C HIS A 138 -6.47 -30.38 4.60
N ASN A 139 -6.10 -29.51 5.52
CA ASN A 139 -6.80 -29.16 6.76
C ASN A 139 -7.08 -30.35 7.71
N MET A 140 -6.32 -31.44 7.64
CA MET A 140 -6.55 -32.62 8.47
C MET A 140 -5.41 -32.79 9.46
N LEU A 141 -5.71 -32.66 10.77
CA LEU A 141 -4.77 -32.99 11.83
C LEU A 141 -5.10 -34.41 12.36
N ARG A 142 -4.11 -35.30 12.37
CA ARG A 142 -4.29 -36.65 12.92
C ARG A 142 -3.73 -36.75 14.34
N VAL A 143 -4.51 -37.38 15.22
CA VAL A 143 -4.11 -37.69 16.59
C VAL A 143 -4.34 -39.18 16.84
N ALA A 144 -3.28 -39.89 17.20
CA ALA A 144 -3.37 -41.31 17.57
C ALA A 144 -3.50 -41.44 19.11
N VAL A 145 -4.53 -42.09 19.55
CA VAL A 145 -4.79 -42.38 20.96
C VAL A 145 -4.68 -43.87 21.17
N SER A 146 -3.73 -44.29 21.99
CA SER A 146 -3.49 -45.70 22.34
C SER A 146 -3.78 -45.91 23.83
N PRO A 147 -4.98 -46.32 24.20
CA PRO A 147 -5.33 -46.58 25.59
C PRO A 147 -4.90 -47.98 26.05
N SER A 148 -4.58 -48.13 27.33
CA SER A 148 -4.40 -49.40 27.98
C SER A 148 -4.90 -49.36 29.42
N ILE A 149 -5.36 -50.50 29.92
CA ILE A 149 -5.82 -50.68 31.29
C ILE A 149 -4.71 -51.37 32.08
N SER A 150 -4.37 -50.80 33.24
CA SER A 150 -3.50 -51.46 34.23
C SER A 150 -4.38 -52.02 35.34
N SER A 151 -4.51 -53.36 35.40
CA SER A 151 -5.32 -54.04 36.40
C SER A 151 -4.70 -53.90 37.79
N SER A 152 -5.55 -53.61 38.77
CA SER A 152 -5.19 -53.74 40.20
C SER A 152 -5.22 -55.17 40.71
N GLY A 153 -5.79 -56.09 39.96
CA GLY A 153 -6.05 -57.48 40.39
C GLY A 153 -7.22 -57.61 41.36
N ASN A 154 -7.89 -56.51 41.71
CA ASN A 154 -9.04 -56.51 42.64
C ASN A 154 -10.38 -56.51 41.92
N LEU A 155 -11.43 -56.90 42.65
CA LEU A 155 -12.79 -56.74 42.19
C LEU A 155 -13.15 -55.24 42.20
N VAL A 156 -13.43 -54.66 41.04
CA VAL A 156 -13.81 -53.26 40.90
C VAL A 156 -15.24 -53.13 40.39
N ASP A 157 -15.92 -52.09 40.83
CA ASP A 157 -17.22 -51.71 40.30
C ASP A 157 -17.05 -51.01 38.94
N PHE A 158 -17.95 -51.34 38.02
CA PHE A 158 -18.07 -50.66 36.73
C PHE A 158 -19.53 -50.49 36.37
N ASP A 159 -19.86 -49.39 35.68
CA ASP A 159 -21.20 -49.11 35.20
C ASP A 159 -21.23 -48.35 33.88
N SER A 160 -22.44 -48.15 33.34
CA SER A 160 -22.65 -47.48 32.07
C SER A 160 -22.35 -45.96 32.10
N SER A 161 -22.03 -45.41 33.28
CA SER A 161 -21.64 -44.01 33.44
C SER A 161 -20.10 -43.82 33.48
N ASP A 162 -19.35 -44.93 33.43
CA ASP A 162 -17.90 -44.88 33.35
C ASP A 162 -17.45 -44.34 32.01
N PHE A 163 -16.61 -43.36 32.04
CA PHE A 163 -16.08 -42.70 30.84
C PHE A 163 -14.60 -42.32 30.98
N VAL A 164 -13.96 -42.09 29.86
CA VAL A 164 -12.70 -41.39 29.77
C VAL A 164 -12.92 -40.20 28.87
N LYS A 165 -12.50 -39.00 29.32
CA LYS A 165 -12.58 -37.77 28.60
C LYS A 165 -11.18 -37.18 28.49
N LEU A 166 -10.84 -36.63 27.32
CA LEU A 166 -9.63 -35.84 27.10
C LEU A 166 -10.05 -34.51 26.47
N ASP A 167 -9.90 -33.45 27.22
CA ASP A 167 -10.09 -32.07 26.76
C ASP A 167 -8.74 -31.49 26.41
N ILE A 168 -8.63 -30.88 25.26
CA ILE A 168 -7.40 -30.22 24.75
C ILE A 168 -7.76 -28.76 24.51
N ASP A 169 -7.02 -27.85 25.17
CA ASP A 169 -7.16 -26.41 25.00
C ASP A 169 -6.01 -25.90 24.11
N PRO A 170 -6.28 -25.61 22.83
CA PRO A 170 -5.26 -25.12 21.90
C PRO A 170 -4.93 -23.63 22.05
N ALA A 171 -5.34 -22.99 23.14
CA ALA A 171 -4.99 -21.59 23.40
C ALA A 171 -3.46 -21.38 23.39
N ASN A 172 -3.03 -20.23 22.87
CA ASN A 172 -1.62 -19.79 22.84
C ASN A 172 -0.69 -20.54 21.87
N ILE A 173 -1.21 -21.07 20.76
CA ILE A 173 -0.37 -21.57 19.67
C ILE A 173 0.15 -20.38 18.85
N ILE A 174 1.48 -20.30 18.68
CA ILE A 174 2.11 -19.37 17.76
C ILE A 174 2.45 -20.09 16.47
N ILE A 175 1.85 -19.65 15.37
CA ILE A 175 2.18 -20.18 14.05
C ILE A 175 3.37 -19.39 13.49
N ASP A 176 4.47 -20.09 13.18
CA ASP A 176 5.65 -19.51 12.57
C ASP A 176 5.61 -19.56 11.03
N TYR A 177 4.98 -20.61 10.48
CA TYR A 177 4.87 -20.79 9.03
C TYR A 177 3.66 -21.65 8.69
N VAL A 178 3.00 -21.31 7.60
CA VAL A 178 1.92 -22.11 7.02
C VAL A 178 2.02 -22.08 5.51
N ASP A 179 1.80 -23.22 4.85
CA ASP A 179 1.63 -23.30 3.41
C ASP A 179 0.37 -24.07 3.00
N GLY A 180 -0.01 -23.87 1.74
CA GLY A 180 -1.22 -24.45 1.17
C GLY A 180 -1.85 -23.49 0.18
N TYR A 181 -3.14 -23.30 0.28
CA TYR A 181 -3.92 -22.27 -0.40
C TYR A 181 -4.58 -21.39 0.66
N MET A 182 -4.32 -20.10 0.61
CA MET A 182 -4.77 -19.15 1.65
C MET A 182 -6.18 -18.60 1.43
N GLY A 183 -6.92 -19.18 0.48
CA GLY A 183 -8.27 -18.75 0.14
C GLY A 183 -8.32 -17.47 -0.69
N GLN A 184 -9.55 -17.10 -1.09
CA GLN A 184 -9.82 -15.84 -1.76
C GLN A 184 -10.25 -14.80 -0.74
N LYS A 185 -9.66 -13.61 -0.81
CA LYS A 185 -10.08 -12.45 -0.01
C LYS A 185 -10.05 -11.20 -0.87
N THR A 186 -10.97 -10.29 -0.57
CA THR A 186 -11.02 -8.97 -1.20
C THR A 186 -11.07 -7.93 -0.10
N TRP A 187 -10.21 -6.93 -0.19
CA TRP A 187 -10.22 -5.76 0.69
C TRP A 187 -10.49 -4.51 -0.11
N THR A 188 -11.31 -3.63 0.43
CA THR A 188 -11.44 -2.27 -0.09
C THR A 188 -10.25 -1.45 0.42
N VAL A 189 -9.61 -0.74 -0.52
CA VAL A 189 -8.61 0.28 -0.22
C VAL A 189 -9.34 1.61 -0.33
N ASP A 190 -9.38 2.35 0.75
CA ASP A 190 -9.95 3.70 0.81
C ASP A 190 -9.04 4.53 1.72
N VAL A 191 -8.44 5.55 1.16
CA VAL A 191 -7.49 6.43 1.85
C VAL A 191 -8.06 7.83 1.79
N ASP A 192 -7.98 8.55 2.89
CA ASP A 192 -8.36 9.97 2.94
C ASP A 192 -7.66 10.75 1.82
N ASP A 193 -8.31 11.79 1.32
CA ASP A 193 -7.77 12.65 0.27
C ASP A 193 -6.37 13.15 0.68
N VAL A 194 -5.38 12.86 -0.16
CA VAL A 194 -3.98 13.31 0.05
C VAL A 194 -3.86 14.72 -0.51
N GLU A 195 -3.52 15.70 0.32
CA GLU A 195 -3.25 17.07 -0.12
C GLU A 195 -1.93 17.16 -0.85
N PHE A 196 -1.91 17.93 -1.95
CA PHE A 196 -0.75 18.06 -2.83
C PHE A 196 -0.59 19.51 -3.34
N ASP A 197 -0.14 20.40 -2.48
CA ASP A 197 -0.07 21.84 -2.75
C ASP A 197 1.01 22.22 -3.79
N ALA A 198 2.02 21.39 -3.97
CA ALA A 198 3.15 21.71 -4.85
C ALA A 198 2.76 21.95 -6.32
N LEU A 199 1.65 21.39 -6.81
CA LEU A 199 1.15 21.62 -8.17
C LEU A 199 0.07 22.70 -8.25
N ALA A 200 -0.55 23.04 -7.15
CA ALA A 200 -1.58 24.10 -7.09
C ALA A 200 -1.00 25.46 -7.49
N GLU A 201 0.28 25.69 -7.20
CA GLU A 201 1.02 26.91 -7.56
C GLU A 201 1.42 26.95 -9.04
N LEU A 202 1.45 25.80 -9.73
CA LEU A 202 1.64 25.76 -11.18
C LEU A 202 0.35 26.23 -11.83
N GLY A 203 0.25 27.53 -12.10
CA GLY A 203 -0.91 28.20 -12.67
C GLY A 203 -1.46 27.54 -13.94
N LYS A 204 -2.64 27.97 -14.37
CA LYS A 204 -3.25 27.53 -15.64
C LYS A 204 -2.32 27.85 -16.82
N GLY A 205 -2.30 26.98 -17.81
CA GLY A 205 -1.51 27.16 -19.03
C GLY A 205 -0.17 26.43 -19.05
N LEU A 206 0.17 25.66 -17.96
CA LEU A 206 1.35 24.80 -17.93
C LEU A 206 0.90 23.33 -17.89
N THR A 207 1.44 22.54 -18.82
CA THR A 207 1.19 21.08 -18.88
C THR A 207 2.51 20.32 -18.78
N LEU A 208 2.63 19.40 -17.84
CA LEU A 208 3.70 18.43 -17.78
C LEU A 208 3.46 17.36 -18.85
N THR A 209 4.40 17.18 -19.79
CA THR A 209 4.18 16.29 -20.95
C THR A 209 4.72 14.88 -20.76
N ASN A 210 5.54 14.68 -19.73
CA ASN A 210 6.16 13.38 -19.46
C ASN A 210 6.28 13.07 -17.94
N PRO A 211 5.20 13.29 -17.17
CA PRO A 211 5.20 12.94 -15.76
C PRO A 211 5.20 11.42 -15.62
N LYS A 212 5.84 10.94 -14.56
CA LYS A 212 5.90 9.53 -14.24
C LYS A 212 5.78 9.34 -12.73
N MET A 213 4.91 8.45 -12.33
CA MET A 213 4.83 7.94 -10.96
C MET A 213 5.20 6.46 -10.97
N SER A 214 5.73 5.96 -9.87
CA SER A 214 6.01 4.54 -9.72
C SER A 214 5.54 4.08 -8.36
N ILE A 215 4.92 2.91 -8.33
CA ILE A 215 4.59 2.18 -7.10
C ILE A 215 5.60 1.06 -6.97
N ILE A 216 6.36 1.06 -5.88
CA ILE A 216 7.35 0.04 -5.56
C ILE A 216 6.79 -0.80 -4.42
N VAL A 217 6.72 -2.11 -4.64
CA VAL A 217 6.22 -3.08 -3.68
C VAL A 217 7.36 -4.01 -3.31
N LYS A 218 7.61 -4.17 -2.01
CA LYS A 218 8.48 -5.21 -1.45
C LYS A 218 7.59 -6.20 -0.74
N ASN A 219 7.58 -7.45 -1.20
CA ASN A 219 6.65 -8.47 -0.72
C ASN A 219 7.38 -9.76 -0.37
N SER A 220 7.18 -10.28 0.84
CA SER A 220 7.68 -11.58 1.29
C SER A 220 6.56 -12.58 1.63
N PHE A 221 5.28 -12.23 1.38
CA PHE A 221 4.19 -13.20 1.38
C PHE A 221 4.22 -14.01 0.10
N GLY A 222 4.12 -15.32 0.20
CA GLY A 222 4.05 -16.21 -0.95
C GLY A 222 2.63 -16.36 -1.49
N ILE A 223 1.94 -15.26 -1.73
CA ILE A 223 0.54 -15.27 -2.14
C ILE A 223 0.37 -14.27 -3.29
N PRO A 224 -0.33 -14.61 -4.39
CA PRO A 224 -0.64 -13.65 -5.44
C PRO A 224 -1.62 -12.59 -4.94
N ILE A 225 -1.19 -11.32 -5.02
CA ILE A 225 -1.99 -10.15 -4.66
C ILE A 225 -2.16 -9.27 -5.89
N LEU A 226 -3.40 -9.03 -6.29
CA LEU A 226 -3.76 -8.12 -7.37
C LEU A 226 -4.33 -6.85 -6.78
N LEU A 227 -3.82 -5.69 -7.20
CA LEU A 227 -4.29 -4.37 -6.79
C LEU A 227 -4.94 -3.65 -7.99
N GLU A 228 -6.16 -3.21 -7.82
CA GLU A 228 -6.89 -2.31 -8.72
C GLU A 228 -7.07 -0.99 -7.99
N LEU A 229 -6.42 0.06 -8.47
CA LEU A 229 -6.51 1.41 -7.89
C LEU A 229 -7.36 2.33 -8.77
N SER A 230 -8.04 3.27 -8.13
CA SER A 230 -8.60 4.49 -8.68
C SER A 230 -7.86 5.66 -8.04
N LEU A 231 -7.23 6.49 -8.85
CA LEU A 231 -6.53 7.70 -8.42
C LEU A 231 -7.23 8.89 -9.09
N VAL A 232 -7.97 9.67 -8.30
CA VAL A 232 -8.72 10.81 -8.80
C VAL A 232 -8.07 12.10 -8.33
N ALA A 233 -7.52 12.85 -9.30
CA ALA A 233 -7.02 14.20 -9.07
C ALA A 233 -8.20 15.18 -8.97
N LYS A 234 -8.19 16.09 -8.00
CA LYS A 234 -9.24 17.11 -7.76
C LYS A 234 -8.61 18.49 -7.62
N ASP A 235 -9.20 19.50 -8.23
CA ASP A 235 -8.82 20.89 -8.00
C ASP A 235 -9.66 21.53 -6.88
N ASP A 236 -9.34 22.79 -6.54
CA ASP A 236 -10.04 23.60 -5.55
C ASP A 236 -11.48 23.98 -5.96
N LYS A 237 -11.83 23.81 -7.22
CA LYS A 237 -13.15 24.17 -7.80
C LYS A 237 -14.07 22.98 -7.98
N GLY A 238 -13.59 21.76 -7.62
CA GLY A 238 -14.35 20.52 -7.72
C GLY A 238 -14.27 19.82 -9.07
N ALA A 239 -13.44 20.30 -10.01
CA ALA A 239 -13.12 19.54 -11.20
C ALA A 239 -12.26 18.33 -10.83
N SER A 240 -12.40 17.22 -11.56
CA SER A 240 -11.68 16.00 -11.25
C SER A 240 -11.31 15.22 -12.50
N VAL A 241 -10.19 14.50 -12.42
CA VAL A 241 -9.73 13.58 -13.47
C VAL A 241 -9.34 12.25 -12.82
N ASP A 242 -9.95 11.17 -13.27
CA ASP A 242 -9.53 9.80 -12.91
C ASP A 242 -8.32 9.41 -13.75
N MET A 243 -7.20 9.13 -13.08
CA MET A 243 -5.93 8.78 -13.71
C MET A 243 -5.94 7.40 -14.38
N GLN A 244 -6.84 6.50 -13.97
CA GLN A 244 -6.99 5.15 -14.52
C GLN A 244 -5.66 4.37 -14.55
N PRO A 245 -4.97 4.19 -13.41
CA PRO A 245 -3.72 3.44 -13.39
C PRO A 245 -3.94 1.97 -13.79
N PRO A 246 -2.90 1.28 -14.29
CA PRO A 246 -3.04 -0.13 -14.65
C PRO A 246 -3.27 -1.01 -13.43
N THR A 247 -3.90 -2.15 -13.62
CA THR A 247 -3.98 -3.21 -12.61
C THR A 247 -2.60 -3.78 -12.31
N MET A 248 -2.28 -4.01 -11.03
CA MET A 248 -0.95 -4.38 -10.57
C MET A 248 -0.97 -5.76 -9.90
N LEU A 249 -0.37 -6.75 -10.53
CA LEU A 249 -0.10 -8.04 -9.89
C LEU A 249 1.27 -7.97 -9.20
N PHE A 250 1.28 -8.05 -7.86
CA PHE A 250 2.52 -8.00 -7.09
C PHE A 250 3.34 -9.26 -7.28
N GLY A 251 4.64 -9.10 -7.46
CA GLY A 251 5.57 -10.21 -7.39
C GLY A 251 5.57 -10.81 -5.97
N TYR A 252 5.72 -12.12 -5.89
CA TYR A 252 5.75 -12.85 -4.63
C TYR A 252 6.72 -14.04 -4.71
N PRO A 253 7.34 -14.41 -3.58
CA PRO A 253 8.23 -15.57 -3.54
C PRO A 253 7.41 -16.87 -3.61
N THR A 254 8.01 -17.91 -4.16
CA THR A 254 7.48 -19.29 -4.12
C THR A 254 7.79 -19.94 -2.76
N ILE A 255 7.16 -21.09 -2.46
CA ILE A 255 7.45 -21.88 -1.24
C ILE A 255 8.96 -22.17 -1.10
N ALA A 256 9.63 -22.52 -2.22
CA ALA A 256 11.08 -22.76 -2.22
C ALA A 256 11.91 -21.50 -1.91
N GLN A 257 11.33 -20.33 -2.06
CA GLN A 257 11.95 -19.02 -1.78
C GLN A 257 11.43 -18.41 -0.47
N ALA A 258 10.77 -19.20 0.38
CA ALA A 258 10.25 -18.72 1.65
C ALA A 258 11.35 -18.02 2.47
N GLY A 259 11.03 -16.84 3.02
CA GLY A 259 11.99 -15.99 3.73
C GLY A 259 12.73 -14.99 2.84
N THR A 260 12.50 -14.98 1.53
CA THR A 260 13.03 -13.94 0.62
C THR A 260 11.98 -12.85 0.36
N THR A 261 12.43 -11.71 -0.14
CA THR A 261 11.56 -10.60 -0.55
C THR A 261 11.65 -10.41 -2.06
N VAL A 262 10.50 -10.30 -2.71
CA VAL A 262 10.39 -9.96 -4.14
C VAL A 262 10.03 -8.48 -4.27
N ASN A 263 10.76 -7.79 -5.16
CA ASN A 263 10.51 -6.38 -5.47
C ASN A 263 9.75 -6.28 -6.79
N SER A 264 8.70 -5.48 -6.81
CA SER A 264 7.95 -5.12 -8.02
C SER A 264 7.92 -3.62 -8.17
N LYS A 265 8.03 -3.13 -9.39
CA LYS A 265 7.88 -1.72 -9.72
C LYS A 265 6.82 -1.57 -10.81
N PHE A 266 5.83 -0.73 -10.56
CA PHE A 266 4.75 -0.41 -11.48
C PHE A 266 4.84 1.06 -11.84
N ASP A 267 5.13 1.32 -13.09
CA ASP A 267 5.21 2.68 -13.62
C ASP A 267 3.80 3.12 -14.08
N ILE A 268 3.45 4.35 -13.72
CA ILE A 268 2.22 5.04 -14.12
C ILE A 268 2.67 6.24 -14.92
N ASP A 269 2.45 6.22 -16.23
CA ASP A 269 2.84 7.28 -17.16
C ASP A 269 1.75 7.51 -18.23
N LYS A 270 2.03 8.37 -19.19
CA LYS A 270 1.10 8.72 -20.27
C LYS A 270 0.73 7.57 -21.21
N SER A 271 1.47 6.46 -21.18
CA SER A 271 1.21 5.31 -22.06
C SER A 271 0.16 4.37 -21.48
N ASN A 272 -0.04 4.40 -20.16
CA ASN A 272 -0.91 3.47 -19.45
C ASN A 272 -1.88 4.13 -18.47
N SER A 273 -1.94 5.46 -18.46
CA SER A 273 -2.80 6.24 -17.56
C SER A 273 -3.11 7.62 -18.11
N LYS A 274 -4.03 8.32 -17.47
CA LYS A 274 -4.35 9.74 -17.75
C LYS A 274 -3.58 10.70 -16.83
N ILE A 275 -2.36 10.37 -16.44
CA ILE A 275 -1.56 11.19 -15.52
C ILE A 275 -1.30 12.61 -16.05
N VAL A 276 -1.14 12.77 -17.37
CA VAL A 276 -0.93 14.11 -17.99
C VAL A 276 -2.17 14.97 -17.81
N ASP A 277 -3.36 14.42 -18.06
CA ASP A 277 -4.63 15.15 -17.91
C ASP A 277 -4.88 15.50 -16.44
N ALA A 278 -4.60 14.55 -15.53
CA ALA A 278 -4.76 14.72 -14.10
C ALA A 278 -3.86 15.83 -13.54
N LEU A 279 -2.61 15.88 -13.96
CA LEU A 279 -1.66 16.91 -13.52
C LEU A 279 -1.87 18.24 -14.25
N GLY A 280 -2.48 18.24 -15.45
CA GLY A 280 -2.91 19.44 -16.16
C GLY A 280 -4.10 20.16 -15.51
N LEU A 281 -4.79 19.50 -14.56
CA LEU A 281 -5.91 20.08 -13.80
C LEU A 281 -5.47 21.06 -12.70
N PRO A 282 -4.23 21.31 -12.42
CA PRO A 282 -3.52 21.68 -11.19
C PRO A 282 -4.21 21.15 -9.90
N PRO A 283 -4.03 19.86 -9.61
CA PRO A 283 -4.73 19.25 -8.50
C PRO A 283 -4.21 19.74 -7.16
N THR A 284 -5.14 19.98 -6.23
CA THR A 284 -4.86 20.24 -4.82
C THR A 284 -4.98 18.98 -3.97
N LYS A 285 -5.68 17.97 -4.46
CA LYS A 285 -5.95 16.72 -3.75
C LYS A 285 -5.97 15.52 -4.67
N PHE A 286 -5.55 14.36 -4.11
CA PHE A 286 -5.72 13.05 -4.74
C PHE A 286 -6.59 12.17 -3.84
N ALA A 287 -7.72 11.72 -4.37
CA ALA A 287 -8.50 10.65 -3.76
C ALA A 287 -7.97 9.30 -4.22
N ILE A 288 -7.69 8.41 -3.27
CA ILE A 288 -7.12 7.08 -3.51
C ILE A 288 -8.13 6.04 -3.04
N ALA A 289 -8.68 5.29 -3.96
CA ALA A 289 -9.58 4.19 -3.67
C ALA A 289 -9.19 2.95 -4.49
N GLY A 290 -9.70 1.78 -4.10
CA GLY A 290 -9.43 0.58 -4.88
C GLY A 290 -9.84 -0.72 -4.22
N LYS A 291 -9.37 -1.82 -4.80
CA LYS A 291 -9.56 -3.17 -4.27
C LYS A 291 -8.27 -3.97 -4.37
N ALA A 292 -7.94 -4.65 -3.29
CA ALA A 292 -6.87 -5.64 -3.25
C ALA A 292 -7.49 -7.04 -3.21
N TYR A 293 -7.08 -7.90 -4.11
CA TYR A 293 -7.56 -9.28 -4.23
C TYR A 293 -6.43 -10.24 -3.91
N LEU A 294 -6.66 -11.10 -2.94
CA LEU A 294 -5.84 -12.28 -2.68
C LEU A 294 -6.39 -13.43 -3.50
N ASN A 295 -5.54 -14.14 -4.22
CA ASN A 295 -5.94 -15.31 -5.04
C ASN A 295 -7.17 -15.03 -5.92
N LYS A 296 -7.21 -13.90 -6.64
CA LYS A 296 -8.37 -13.48 -7.46
C LYS A 296 -8.91 -14.59 -8.37
N ASP A 297 -8.03 -15.43 -8.89
CA ASP A 297 -8.37 -16.52 -9.82
C ASP A 297 -8.84 -17.80 -9.13
N GLY A 298 -8.91 -17.84 -7.81
CA GLY A 298 -9.26 -19.02 -7.04
C GLY A 298 -8.14 -20.02 -6.86
N PHE A 299 -8.51 -21.24 -6.49
CA PHE A 299 -7.55 -22.32 -6.22
C PHE A 299 -6.77 -22.74 -7.48
N LYS A 300 -5.45 -22.56 -7.45
CA LYS A 300 -4.51 -22.98 -8.50
C LYS A 300 -3.51 -24.03 -8.00
N GLY A 301 -3.71 -24.55 -6.79
CA GLY A 301 -2.81 -25.48 -6.12
C GLY A 301 -2.39 -25.00 -4.75
N TYR A 302 -1.59 -25.78 -4.07
CA TYR A 302 -1.12 -25.50 -2.70
C TYR A 302 0.23 -24.75 -2.75
N ASN A 303 0.23 -23.56 -3.35
CA ASN A 303 1.46 -22.82 -3.65
C ASN A 303 1.65 -21.57 -2.79
N ASP A 304 0.67 -21.24 -1.97
CA ASP A 304 0.73 -20.08 -1.11
C ASP A 304 1.48 -20.39 0.18
N PHE A 305 2.11 -19.38 0.76
CA PHE A 305 2.62 -19.47 2.12
C PHE A 305 2.60 -18.12 2.84
N VAL A 306 2.55 -18.21 4.17
CA VAL A 306 2.73 -17.09 5.10
C VAL A 306 3.66 -17.53 6.21
N SER A 307 4.54 -16.65 6.67
CA SER A 307 5.34 -16.86 7.88
C SER A 307 5.19 -15.70 8.84
N SER A 308 5.56 -15.93 10.10
CA SER A 308 5.60 -14.88 11.13
C SER A 308 6.53 -13.71 10.78
N LYS A 309 7.42 -13.89 9.81
CA LYS A 309 8.35 -12.88 9.28
C LYS A 309 7.90 -12.28 7.97
N SER A 310 6.79 -12.74 7.40
CA SER A 310 6.27 -12.18 6.16
C SER A 310 5.84 -10.73 6.36
N SER A 311 6.23 -9.89 5.43
CA SER A 311 5.93 -8.46 5.44
C SER A 311 5.71 -7.96 4.02
N MET A 312 5.00 -6.85 3.91
CA MET A 312 4.82 -6.12 2.67
C MET A 312 4.96 -4.63 2.93
N SER A 313 5.65 -3.94 2.05
CA SER A 313 5.71 -2.48 2.05
C SER A 313 5.45 -1.93 0.65
N LEU A 314 4.75 -0.80 0.61
CA LEU A 314 4.52 -0.02 -0.59
C LEU A 314 5.20 1.33 -0.42
N SER A 315 5.85 1.82 -1.49
CA SER A 315 6.36 3.17 -1.58
C SER A 315 6.01 3.78 -2.94
N PHE A 316 5.86 5.10 -2.94
CA PHE A 316 5.55 5.88 -4.13
C PHE A 316 6.79 6.71 -4.49
N GLU A 317 7.15 6.69 -5.76
CA GLU A 317 8.14 7.59 -6.35
C GLU A 317 7.45 8.45 -7.41
N ALA A 318 7.61 9.77 -7.32
CA ALA A 318 7.20 10.69 -8.38
C ALA A 318 8.45 11.21 -9.08
N ASN A 319 8.53 11.01 -10.38
CA ASN A 319 9.55 11.59 -11.24
C ASN A 319 8.86 12.53 -12.22
N MET A 320 9.06 13.83 -12.01
CA MET A 320 8.44 14.88 -12.79
C MET A 320 9.53 15.62 -13.57
N PRO A 321 10.03 15.06 -14.68
CA PRO A 321 10.96 15.81 -15.53
C PRO A 321 10.27 17.10 -15.98
N LEU A 322 11.00 18.21 -15.98
CA LEU A 322 10.49 19.49 -16.46
C LEU A 322 10.39 19.49 -18.00
N SER A 323 9.62 18.52 -18.49
CA SER A 323 9.17 18.39 -19.87
C SER A 323 7.79 19.00 -19.95
N ILE A 324 7.67 20.20 -20.52
CA ILE A 324 6.49 21.03 -20.40
C ILE A 324 6.00 21.58 -21.75
N ILE A 325 4.71 21.87 -21.80
CA ILE A 325 4.10 22.82 -22.73
C ILE A 325 3.53 23.96 -21.89
N ALA A 326 3.91 25.19 -22.21
CA ALA A 326 3.29 26.39 -21.67
C ALA A 326 2.55 27.14 -22.78
N GLN A 327 1.25 27.36 -22.57
CA GLN A 327 0.39 28.13 -23.47
C GLN A 327 -0.27 29.23 -22.63
N ASP A 328 0.32 30.41 -22.64
CA ASP A 328 -0.13 31.54 -21.84
C ASP A 328 -0.09 31.28 -20.33
N PHE A 329 0.96 30.61 -19.87
CA PHE A 329 1.24 30.53 -18.44
C PHE A 329 1.59 31.93 -17.93
N SER A 330 0.78 32.52 -17.08
CA SER A 330 0.96 33.90 -16.64
C SER A 330 1.24 34.00 -15.15
N ILE A 331 2.20 34.88 -14.83
CA ILE A 331 2.52 35.28 -13.47
C ILE A 331 2.17 36.76 -13.32
N ARG A 332 1.43 37.12 -12.31
CA ARG A 332 1.09 38.50 -11.95
C ARG A 332 1.77 38.87 -10.64
N ASP A 333 2.46 40.04 -10.67
CA ASP A 333 3.06 40.63 -9.49
C ASP A 333 2.81 42.13 -9.45
N THR A 334 3.01 42.78 -8.30
CA THR A 334 2.77 44.21 -8.09
C THR A 334 3.89 44.77 -7.27
N ALA A 335 4.56 45.83 -7.82
CA ALA A 335 5.57 46.61 -7.13
C ALA A 335 5.02 47.97 -6.72
N GLU A 336 5.33 48.41 -5.52
CA GLU A 336 5.04 49.77 -5.03
C GLU A 336 6.10 50.75 -5.50
N LEU A 337 5.71 51.85 -6.14
CA LEU A 337 6.59 52.85 -6.77
C LEU A 337 6.73 54.11 -5.90
N LYS A 338 6.75 54.09 -4.63
CA LYS A 338 7.02 55.20 -3.67
C LYS A 338 7.41 56.56 -4.30
N GLU A 339 6.48 57.20 -5.01
CA GLU A 339 6.67 58.51 -5.69
C GLU A 339 7.83 58.55 -6.75
N THR A 340 8.35 57.41 -7.20
CA THR A 340 9.51 57.36 -8.11
C THR A 340 9.24 57.99 -9.45
N LEU A 341 7.99 58.03 -9.92
CA LEU A 341 7.62 58.65 -11.23
C LEU A 341 7.07 60.05 -11.12
N LYS A 342 6.87 60.58 -9.89
CA LYS A 342 6.30 61.93 -9.68
C LYS A 342 7.17 63.00 -10.29
N GLY A 343 6.58 63.93 -11.10
CA GLY A 343 7.26 65.03 -11.69
C GLY A 343 8.20 64.73 -12.85
N LEU A 344 8.17 63.46 -13.39
CA LEU A 344 9.00 63.07 -14.54
C LEU A 344 8.40 63.46 -15.90
N ASP A 345 7.26 64.14 -15.94
CA ASP A 345 6.66 64.72 -17.17
C ASP A 345 7.43 65.88 -17.77
N ILE A 346 8.48 66.33 -17.09
CA ILE A 346 9.48 67.27 -17.63
C ILE A 346 10.31 66.66 -18.75
N PHE A 347 10.36 65.31 -18.90
CA PHE A 347 11.05 64.66 -19.98
C PHE A 347 10.17 64.56 -21.24
N ASP A 348 10.78 64.64 -22.43
CA ASP A 348 10.14 64.31 -23.71
C ASP A 348 9.88 62.83 -23.84
N TYR A 349 10.83 62.03 -23.32
CA TYR A 349 10.68 60.57 -23.19
C TYR A 349 11.68 59.99 -22.18
N LEU A 350 11.29 58.82 -21.63
CA LEU A 350 12.14 57.88 -20.92
C LEU A 350 12.11 56.55 -21.66
N GLU A 351 13.30 56.02 -22.03
CA GLU A 351 13.41 54.74 -22.73
C GLU A 351 14.25 53.79 -21.91
N LEU A 352 13.67 52.61 -21.60
CA LEU A 352 14.38 51.49 -21.00
C LEU A 352 14.66 50.47 -22.12
N LYS A 353 15.94 50.15 -22.37
CA LYS A 353 16.35 49.13 -23.33
C LYS A 353 16.80 47.88 -22.56
N ILE A 354 16.21 46.74 -22.89
CA ILE A 354 16.56 45.48 -22.33
C ILE A 354 17.05 44.56 -23.43
N LYS A 355 18.31 44.11 -23.32
CA LYS A 355 18.85 43.05 -24.16
C LYS A 355 18.86 41.74 -23.36
N THR A 356 18.28 40.68 -23.91
CA THR A 356 18.30 39.35 -23.33
C THR A 356 19.04 38.39 -24.26
N THR A 357 19.78 37.41 -23.67
CA THR A 357 20.35 36.27 -24.38
C THR A 357 19.83 35.01 -23.67
N ASN A 358 18.85 34.37 -24.27
CA ASN A 358 18.06 33.33 -23.64
C ASN A 358 18.46 31.93 -24.08
N GLY A 359 18.85 31.09 -23.13
CA GLY A 359 19.08 29.66 -23.29
C GLY A 359 17.97 28.78 -22.74
N PHE A 360 16.83 29.33 -22.29
CA PHE A 360 15.64 28.59 -21.98
C PHE A 360 14.77 28.41 -23.22
N PRO A 361 14.07 27.25 -23.37
CA PRO A 361 13.15 27.06 -24.49
C PRO A 361 11.77 27.71 -24.23
N LEU A 362 11.79 28.87 -23.58
CA LEU A 362 10.62 29.65 -23.20
C LEU A 362 10.74 31.05 -23.76
N GLU A 363 9.69 31.57 -24.39
CA GLU A 363 9.53 33.00 -24.69
C GLU A 363 8.67 33.62 -23.57
N GLY A 364 8.96 34.91 -23.30
CA GLY A 364 8.24 35.70 -22.31
C GLY A 364 7.80 37.03 -22.91
N SER A 365 6.52 37.35 -22.82
CA SER A 365 6.00 38.69 -23.03
C SER A 365 5.56 39.32 -21.72
N LEU A 366 5.58 40.65 -21.67
CA LEU A 366 5.30 41.42 -20.48
C LEU A 366 4.23 42.47 -20.78
N ASP A 367 3.18 42.45 -19.94
CA ASP A 367 2.25 43.55 -19.82
C ASP A 367 2.58 44.35 -18.56
N LEU A 368 2.77 45.64 -18.72
CA LEU A 368 3.01 46.59 -17.63
C LEU A 368 1.78 47.48 -17.49
N TYR A 369 1.22 47.55 -16.32
CA TYR A 369 0.11 48.44 -15.98
C TYR A 369 0.58 49.41 -14.90
N PHE A 370 0.44 50.72 -15.19
CA PHE A 370 0.73 51.79 -14.26
C PHE A 370 -0.57 52.14 -13.50
N ALA A 371 -0.58 51.98 -12.20
CA ALA A 371 -1.77 52.21 -11.41
C ALA A 371 -1.54 53.25 -10.27
N ASP A 372 -2.62 53.92 -9.85
CA ASP A 372 -2.60 54.79 -8.68
C ASP A 372 -2.59 54.00 -7.36
N ALA A 373 -2.64 54.67 -6.22
CA ALA A 373 -2.66 54.05 -4.91
C ALA A 373 -3.85 53.09 -4.71
N ASN A 374 -4.98 53.37 -5.37
CA ASN A 374 -6.20 52.57 -5.30
C ASN A 374 -6.24 51.38 -6.26
N GLY A 375 -5.21 51.25 -7.13
CA GLY A 375 -5.14 50.21 -8.15
C GLY A 375 -5.89 50.59 -9.45
N VAL A 376 -6.28 51.83 -9.64
CA VAL A 376 -6.88 52.30 -10.89
C VAL A 376 -5.75 52.43 -11.93
N ILE A 377 -5.91 51.77 -13.06
CA ILE A 377 -4.93 51.80 -14.16
C ILE A 377 -4.95 53.18 -14.79
N LEU A 378 -3.78 53.82 -14.88
CA LEU A 378 -3.56 55.17 -15.48
C LEU A 378 -3.09 55.05 -16.90
N ASP A 379 -2.25 54.06 -17.20
CA ASP A 379 -1.71 53.75 -18.54
C ASP A 379 -1.13 52.33 -18.57
N SER A 380 -0.79 51.80 -19.74
CA SER A 380 -0.21 50.48 -19.89
C SER A 380 0.68 50.32 -21.12
N LEU A 381 1.65 49.41 -21.01
CA LEU A 381 2.45 48.88 -22.11
C LEU A 381 2.19 47.38 -22.19
N VAL A 382 1.50 46.94 -23.22
CA VAL A 382 1.02 45.57 -23.31
C VAL A 382 1.67 44.82 -24.48
N ASN A 383 1.71 43.49 -24.34
CA ASN A 383 2.14 42.54 -25.36
C ASN A 383 3.58 42.78 -25.86
N THR A 384 4.48 43.18 -24.97
CA THR A 384 5.88 43.43 -25.29
C THR A 384 6.68 42.14 -25.10
N THR A 385 7.23 41.56 -26.21
CA THR A 385 8.15 40.43 -26.15
C THR A 385 9.43 40.81 -25.44
N LEU A 386 9.61 40.33 -24.22
CA LEU A 386 10.79 40.60 -23.39
C LEU A 386 11.91 39.61 -23.68
N VAL A 387 11.57 38.34 -23.81
CA VAL A 387 12.50 37.23 -23.98
C VAL A 387 12.03 36.33 -25.13
N ALA A 388 12.87 36.24 -26.19
CA ALA A 388 12.62 35.27 -27.26
C ALA A 388 13.11 33.88 -26.83
N SER A 389 12.37 32.82 -27.18
CA SER A 389 12.74 31.44 -26.86
C SER A 389 14.09 31.03 -27.46
N GLY A 390 14.93 30.38 -26.69
CA GLY A 390 16.06 29.60 -27.24
C GLY A 390 15.53 28.51 -28.17
N ILE A 391 16.36 28.14 -29.17
CA ILE A 391 15.96 27.17 -30.21
C ILE A 391 16.27 25.76 -29.71
N PRO A 392 15.23 24.91 -29.47
CA PRO A 392 15.43 23.53 -29.05
C PRO A 392 15.70 22.62 -30.25
N ASP A 393 16.36 21.49 -29.97
CA ASP A 393 16.45 20.35 -30.91
C ASP A 393 15.19 19.48 -30.86
N ALA A 394 15.22 18.36 -31.57
CA ALA A 394 14.11 17.39 -31.59
C ALA A 394 13.81 16.73 -30.23
N THR A 395 14.75 16.80 -29.28
CA THR A 395 14.57 16.31 -27.92
C THR A 395 13.98 17.34 -26.96
N GLY A 396 13.81 18.57 -27.41
CA GLY A 396 13.37 19.73 -26.63
C GLY A 396 14.46 20.41 -25.82
N LYS A 397 15.74 20.05 -26.02
CA LYS A 397 16.88 20.70 -25.40
C LYS A 397 17.35 21.91 -26.27
N VAL A 398 17.56 23.08 -25.64
CA VAL A 398 18.08 24.26 -26.34
C VAL A 398 19.49 24.00 -26.83
N VAL A 399 19.68 24.19 -28.12
CA VAL A 399 21.00 24.11 -28.82
C VAL A 399 21.53 25.45 -29.27
N THR A 400 20.65 26.46 -29.40
CA THR A 400 21.05 27.80 -29.76
C THR A 400 20.35 28.82 -28.86
N ARG A 401 21.13 29.67 -28.21
CA ARG A 401 20.62 30.80 -27.42
C ARG A 401 20.12 31.90 -28.34
N THR A 402 19.01 32.51 -27.98
CA THR A 402 18.41 33.59 -28.79
C THR A 402 18.61 34.94 -28.12
N GLU A 403 19.04 35.91 -28.90
CA GLU A 403 19.12 37.30 -28.46
C GLU A 403 17.83 38.06 -28.81
N ASN A 404 17.38 38.89 -27.89
CA ASN A 404 16.27 39.81 -28.09
C ASN A 404 16.63 41.18 -27.52
N MET A 405 16.20 42.26 -28.18
CA MET A 405 16.32 43.62 -27.69
C MET A 405 14.97 44.29 -27.69
N THR A 406 14.52 44.68 -26.50
CA THR A 406 13.23 45.32 -26.28
C THR A 406 13.39 46.69 -25.72
N SER A 407 12.62 47.66 -26.21
CA SER A 407 12.55 49.02 -25.69
C SER A 407 11.15 49.28 -25.11
N PHE A 408 11.13 49.75 -23.89
CA PHE A 408 9.95 50.29 -23.25
C PHE A 408 10.04 51.80 -23.30
N LEU A 409 9.24 52.43 -24.14
CA LEU A 409 9.23 53.87 -24.34
C LEU A 409 8.04 54.47 -23.56
N LEU A 410 8.35 55.28 -22.58
CA LEU A 410 7.41 56.18 -21.93
C LEU A 410 7.56 57.53 -22.66
N ASP A 411 6.73 57.77 -23.65
CA ASP A 411 6.72 59.03 -24.39
C ASP A 411 6.04 60.16 -23.56
N LYS A 412 6.03 61.36 -24.12
CA LYS A 412 5.49 62.54 -23.44
C LYS A 412 4.01 62.38 -23.08
N GLU A 413 3.21 61.65 -23.84
CA GLU A 413 1.80 61.41 -23.58
C GLU A 413 1.65 60.45 -22.43
N THR A 414 2.33 59.34 -22.43
CA THR A 414 2.37 58.37 -21.32
C THR A 414 2.86 59.04 -20.05
N LEU A 415 3.92 59.86 -20.07
CA LEU A 415 4.44 60.56 -18.89
C LEU A 415 3.43 61.54 -18.30
N LYS A 416 2.62 62.23 -19.12
CA LYS A 416 1.50 63.04 -18.63
C LYS A 416 0.40 62.25 -17.93
N ASN A 417 0.22 61.00 -18.29
CA ASN A 417 -0.79 60.12 -17.66
C ASN A 417 -0.31 59.60 -16.32
N ILE A 418 1.00 59.33 -16.16
CA ILE A 418 1.50 58.52 -15.03
C ILE A 418 2.57 59.19 -14.18
N ALA A 419 3.05 60.41 -14.56
CA ALA A 419 4.27 60.98 -13.95
C ALA A 419 4.20 62.45 -13.59
N THR A 420 3.01 63.08 -13.55
CA THR A 420 2.88 64.50 -13.16
C THR A 420 2.95 64.68 -11.63
N GLU A 421 3.11 65.89 -11.15
CA GLU A 421 3.12 66.23 -9.72
C GLU A 421 1.84 65.82 -8.99
N THR A 422 0.70 65.81 -9.67
CA THR A 422 -0.63 65.53 -9.09
C THR A 422 -1.25 64.23 -9.49
N LYS A 423 -0.79 63.62 -10.60
CA LYS A 423 -1.26 62.34 -11.12
C LYS A 423 -0.06 61.48 -11.50
N TYR A 424 0.27 60.57 -10.68
CA TYR A 424 1.41 59.69 -10.91
C TYR A 424 1.12 58.25 -10.49
N ALA A 425 1.76 57.28 -11.13
CA ALA A 425 1.62 55.89 -10.77
C ALA A 425 2.36 55.59 -9.46
N GLN A 426 1.68 54.88 -8.56
CA GLN A 426 2.21 54.44 -7.28
C GLN A 426 2.37 52.94 -7.24
N LYS A 427 1.77 52.22 -8.19
CA LYS A 427 1.88 50.79 -8.37
C LYS A 427 2.22 50.46 -9.80
N LEU A 428 3.11 49.48 -9.96
CA LEU A 428 3.43 48.88 -11.24
C LEU A 428 3.00 47.40 -11.17
N ILE A 429 2.03 47.05 -11.99
CA ILE A 429 1.51 45.68 -12.07
C ILE A 429 2.16 45.02 -13.28
N PHE A 430 2.82 43.91 -13.04
CA PHE A 430 3.45 43.08 -14.05
C PHE A 430 2.56 41.88 -14.33
N VAL A 431 2.27 41.59 -15.58
CA VAL A 431 1.71 40.34 -16.02
C VAL A 431 2.69 39.76 -17.05
N THR A 432 3.40 38.72 -16.65
CA THR A 432 4.33 38.03 -17.54
C THR A 432 3.66 36.81 -18.08
N HIS A 433 3.61 36.68 -19.40
CA HIS A 433 3.06 35.54 -20.14
C HIS A 433 4.19 34.70 -20.68
N PHE A 434 4.19 33.43 -20.36
CA PHE A 434 5.20 32.47 -20.81
C PHE A 434 4.61 31.48 -21.80
N TYR A 435 5.36 31.22 -22.87
CA TYR A 435 5.04 30.21 -23.87
C TYR A 435 6.27 29.34 -24.11
N THR A 436 6.08 28.04 -24.30
CA THR A 436 7.17 27.20 -24.80
C THR A 436 7.45 27.52 -26.26
N TYR A 437 8.58 27.02 -26.79
CA TYR A 437 9.00 27.27 -28.16
C TYR A 437 7.85 27.10 -29.16
N ASN A 438 7.83 27.95 -30.20
CA ASN A 438 6.78 27.99 -31.21
C ASN A 438 5.39 28.30 -30.64
N LYS A 439 5.29 29.31 -29.74
CA LYS A 439 4.05 29.77 -29.10
C LYS A 439 3.26 28.70 -28.40
N GLY A 440 3.95 27.84 -27.65
CA GLY A 440 3.31 26.83 -26.85
C GLY A 440 2.85 25.57 -27.59
N THR A 441 3.24 25.37 -28.84
CA THR A 441 2.85 24.20 -29.62
C THR A 441 3.81 23.02 -29.49
N GLN A 442 5.03 23.27 -29.00
CA GLN A 442 6.07 22.25 -28.87
C GLN A 442 6.40 21.97 -27.38
N SER A 443 6.46 20.68 -27.04
CA SER A 443 6.99 20.26 -25.76
C SER A 443 8.50 20.51 -25.71
N VAL A 444 8.95 21.02 -24.56
CA VAL A 444 10.36 21.37 -24.34
C VAL A 444 10.84 20.83 -23.01
N ASN A 445 12.16 20.66 -22.88
CA ASN A 445 12.79 20.22 -21.63
C ASN A 445 13.57 21.39 -21.00
N ILE A 446 13.24 21.68 -19.74
CA ILE A 446 14.00 22.63 -18.93
C ILE A 446 15.14 21.88 -18.24
N HIS A 447 16.34 22.35 -18.46
CA HIS A 447 17.56 21.78 -17.88
C HIS A 447 18.22 22.78 -16.91
N THR A 448 19.00 22.27 -15.97
CA THR A 448 19.70 23.07 -14.96
C THR A 448 20.82 23.91 -15.55
N ASP A 449 21.27 23.60 -16.76
CA ASP A 449 22.28 24.37 -17.54
C ASP A 449 21.66 25.46 -18.40
N ASN A 450 20.34 25.61 -18.43
CA ASN A 450 19.71 26.75 -19.11
C ASN A 450 20.05 28.05 -18.40
N GLN A 451 20.36 29.09 -19.17
CA GLN A 451 20.79 30.40 -18.68
C GLN A 451 20.08 31.53 -19.41
N LEU A 452 19.77 32.58 -18.70
CA LEU A 452 19.24 33.84 -19.23
C LEU A 452 20.16 34.97 -18.80
N ASP A 453 20.77 35.64 -19.77
CA ASP A 453 21.56 36.86 -19.53
C ASP A 453 20.71 38.09 -19.87
N ILE A 454 20.73 39.08 -19.00
CA ILE A 454 19.96 40.31 -19.13
C ILE A 454 20.92 41.51 -19.00
N ALA A 455 20.89 42.41 -19.98
CA ALA A 455 21.56 43.70 -19.92
C ALA A 455 20.54 44.84 -20.06
N ILE A 456 20.64 45.84 -19.21
CA ILE A 456 19.70 46.95 -19.13
C ILE A 456 20.44 48.25 -19.40
N ALA A 457 19.88 49.09 -20.28
CA ALA A 457 20.36 50.45 -20.57
C ALA A 457 19.19 51.44 -20.44
N PHE A 458 19.51 52.65 -20.02
CA PHE A 458 18.55 53.73 -19.81
C PHE A 458 18.89 54.92 -20.68
N ARG A 459 17.87 55.55 -21.29
CA ARG A 459 17.99 56.77 -22.05
C ARG A 459 16.86 57.72 -21.71
N ALA A 460 17.18 59.01 -21.53
CA ALA A 460 16.20 60.05 -21.27
C ALA A 460 16.49 61.29 -22.10
N LYS A 461 15.45 62.05 -22.44
CA LYS A 461 15.57 63.35 -23.09
C LYS A 461 14.71 64.37 -22.37
N LEU A 462 15.30 65.47 -21.90
CA LEU A 462 14.57 66.59 -21.29
C LEU A 462 13.77 67.34 -22.33
N ALA A 463 12.58 67.79 -21.95
CA ALA A 463 11.74 68.64 -22.79
C ALA A 463 12.45 69.99 -23.01
N GLY A 464 12.56 70.42 -24.27
CA GLY A 464 13.09 71.73 -24.60
C GLY A 464 14.60 71.78 -24.86
N GLN A 465 15.31 70.64 -24.99
CA GLN A 465 16.70 70.58 -25.55
C GLN A 465 16.73 70.01 -26.97
#